data_6533a3f9a31bdf2404dde0ba50f283ac
#
_entry.id   6533a3f9a31bdf2404dde0ba50f283ac
#
_cell.length_a   1.000
_cell.length_b   1.000
_cell.length_c   1.000
_cell.angle_alpha   90.00
_cell.angle_beta   90.00
_cell.angle_gamma   90.00
#
_symmetry.space_group_name_H-M   'P 1'
#
loop_
_entity.id
_entity.type
_entity.pdbx_description
1 polymer ?
#
loop_
_entity_poly.entity_id
_entity_poly.type
_entity_poly.pdbx_seq_one_letter_code
_entity_poly.pdbx_strand_id
1 'polypeptide(L)'
;GEIGLDYHWEDNPGKEEQQAVFRRQLELARELDLPVIVHDRDAHADSLAMVQEFPDLDGVFHCFSGSAEMAKLLWQRGWYLGFDGPVTYKNARKALEVIASVPLDRILIESDAPYLSPVPHRGERNRSDWLSAVAETVARHQGISPEEAEDITFRNGKRFYRIP
;
A
#
# COMPACT_ATOMS: atom_id res chain seq x y z
N GLY A 1 11.17 -1.93 6.34
CA GLY A 1 9.76 -1.69 6.54
C GLY A 1 9.18 -2.83 7.34
N GLU A 2 8.10 -2.67 7.83
CA GLU A 2 7.10 -1.63 7.78
C GLU A 2 7.47 -0.47 8.72
N ILE A 3 7.29 0.78 8.28
CA ILE A 3 7.48 2.01 9.04
C ILE A 3 6.27 2.92 8.82
N GLY A 4 5.99 3.88 9.68
CA GLY A 4 4.87 4.80 9.43
C GLY A 4 4.13 5.26 10.66
N LEU A 5 2.84 5.56 10.50
CA LEU A 5 1.99 6.16 11.53
C LEU A 5 0.68 5.38 11.71
N ASP A 6 0.33 5.09 12.96
CA ASP A 6 -0.95 4.49 13.34
C ASP A 6 -1.59 5.31 14.46
N TYR A 7 -2.62 6.07 14.13
CA TYR A 7 -3.37 6.89 15.09
C TYR A 7 -4.67 6.23 15.58
N HIS A 8 -4.88 4.99 15.16
CA HIS A 8 -6.12 4.27 15.43
C HIS A 8 -6.22 3.76 16.87
N TRP A 9 -5.12 3.25 17.41
CA TRP A 9 -5.13 2.58 18.71
C TRP A 9 -4.74 3.54 19.83
N GLU A 10 -5.56 3.58 20.90
CA GLU A 10 -5.32 4.45 22.06
C GLU A 10 -4.05 4.10 22.84
N ASP A 11 -3.63 2.83 22.79
CA ASP A 11 -2.43 2.32 23.45
C ASP A 11 -1.13 2.61 22.67
N ASN A 12 -1.22 3.14 21.46
CA ASN A 12 -0.06 3.51 20.68
C ASN A 12 0.66 4.74 21.28
N PRO A 13 1.98 4.90 21.05
CA PRO A 13 2.69 6.13 21.39
C PRO A 13 2.01 7.38 20.82
N GLY A 14 2.24 8.52 21.46
CA GLY A 14 1.68 9.80 21.01
C GLY A 14 2.11 10.16 19.59
N LYS A 15 1.30 10.97 18.89
CA LYS A 15 1.55 11.35 17.49
C LYS A 15 2.95 11.93 17.25
N GLU A 16 3.41 12.81 18.13
CA GLU A 16 4.72 13.45 18.03
C GLU A 16 5.86 12.42 18.11
N GLU A 17 5.73 11.44 18.99
CA GLU A 17 6.71 10.36 19.13
C GLU A 17 6.72 9.47 17.89
N GLN A 18 5.54 9.05 17.40
CA GLN A 18 5.42 8.28 16.16
C GLN A 18 6.04 9.03 14.99
N GLN A 19 5.75 10.31 14.80
CA GLN A 19 6.31 11.14 13.73
C GLN A 19 7.84 11.27 13.84
N ALA A 20 8.38 11.46 15.07
CA ALA A 20 9.83 11.53 15.27
C ALA A 20 10.52 10.22 14.87
N VAL A 21 9.95 9.06 15.26
CA VAL A 21 10.47 7.74 14.89
C VAL A 21 10.36 7.51 13.38
N PHE A 22 9.20 7.79 12.79
CA PHE A 22 8.99 7.62 11.36
C PHE A 22 9.96 8.47 10.53
N ARG A 23 10.16 9.75 10.91
CA ARG A 23 11.14 10.64 10.28
C ARG A 23 12.55 10.03 10.31
N ARG A 24 12.97 9.54 11.48
CA ARG A 24 14.29 8.93 11.64
C ARG A 24 14.49 7.69 10.79
N GLN A 25 13.42 6.90 10.62
CA GLN A 25 13.43 5.71 9.74
C GLN A 25 13.49 6.10 8.26
N LEU A 26 12.80 7.17 7.83
CA LEU A 26 12.90 7.71 6.46
C LEU A 26 14.31 8.23 6.17
N GLU A 27 14.92 8.95 7.11
CA GLU A 27 16.31 9.40 7.01
C GLU A 27 17.27 8.22 6.82
N LEU A 28 17.13 7.17 7.65
CA LEU A 28 17.95 5.97 7.55
C LEU A 28 17.75 5.23 6.23
N ALA A 29 16.51 5.10 5.77
CA ALA A 29 16.22 4.47 4.49
C ALA A 29 16.89 5.22 3.33
N ARG A 30 16.85 6.56 3.36
CA ARG A 30 17.53 7.42 2.39
C ARG A 30 19.07 7.25 2.44
N GLU A 31 19.66 7.22 3.65
CA GLU A 31 21.11 7.00 3.85
C GLU A 31 21.56 5.65 3.27
N LEU A 32 20.71 4.63 3.36
CA LEU A 32 21.00 3.25 2.91
C LEU A 32 20.51 2.95 1.48
N ASP A 33 19.90 3.91 0.79
CA ASP A 33 19.27 3.72 -0.53
C ASP A 33 18.28 2.54 -0.54
N LEU A 34 17.42 2.44 0.48
CA LEU A 34 16.42 1.38 0.61
C LEU A 34 15.02 1.89 0.33
N PRO A 35 14.19 1.15 -0.42
CA PRO A 35 12.77 1.45 -0.54
C PRO A 35 12.06 1.23 0.80
N VAL A 36 10.97 1.96 1.02
CA VAL A 36 10.21 1.88 2.27
C VAL A 36 8.80 1.33 2.06
N ILE A 37 8.33 0.55 3.03
CA ILE A 37 6.93 0.12 3.14
C ILE A 37 6.30 0.96 4.25
N VAL A 38 5.29 1.75 3.90
CA VAL A 38 4.66 2.71 4.82
C VAL A 38 3.31 2.19 5.29
N HIS A 39 3.20 2.04 6.62
CA HIS A 39 1.94 1.88 7.32
C HIS A 39 1.28 3.23 7.55
N ASP A 40 -0.01 3.34 7.23
CA ASP A 40 -0.76 4.58 7.36
C ASP A 40 -2.20 4.27 7.79
N ARG A 41 -2.48 4.44 9.09
CA ARG A 41 -3.81 4.23 9.63
C ARG A 41 -4.29 5.45 10.42
N ASP A 42 -5.37 6.06 9.93
CA ASP A 42 -5.95 7.29 10.48
C ASP A 42 -4.94 8.46 10.55
N ALA A 43 -3.86 8.42 9.74
CA ALA A 43 -2.73 9.35 9.75
C ALA A 43 -2.40 9.94 8.35
N HIS A 44 -3.29 9.82 7.37
CA HIS A 44 -3.03 10.11 5.95
C HIS A 44 -2.35 11.45 5.68
N ALA A 45 -2.80 12.53 6.35
CA ALA A 45 -2.24 13.87 6.11
C ALA A 45 -0.79 13.96 6.58
N ASP A 46 -0.49 13.45 7.77
CA ASP A 46 0.85 13.48 8.35
C ASP A 46 1.80 12.52 7.62
N SER A 47 1.32 11.31 7.29
CA SER A 47 2.10 10.36 6.50
C SER A 47 2.49 10.92 5.13
N LEU A 48 1.52 11.52 4.42
CA LEU A 48 1.78 12.16 3.13
C LEU A 48 2.77 13.33 3.26
N ALA A 49 2.55 14.23 4.24
CA ALA A 49 3.42 15.37 4.46
C ALA A 49 4.87 14.94 4.73
N MET A 50 5.04 13.92 5.57
CA MET A 50 6.38 13.42 5.93
C MET A 50 7.11 12.80 4.74
N VAL A 51 6.46 11.94 3.94
CA VAL A 51 7.13 11.33 2.79
C VAL A 51 7.44 12.35 1.69
N GLN A 52 6.68 13.45 1.63
CA GLN A 52 6.96 14.53 0.69
C GLN A 52 8.26 15.30 0.98
N GLU A 53 8.76 15.25 2.21
CA GLU A 53 10.04 15.83 2.60
C GLU A 53 11.25 15.01 2.09
N PHE A 54 11.00 13.78 1.61
CA PHE A 54 12.02 12.85 1.11
C PHE A 54 11.78 12.53 -0.38
N PRO A 55 12.02 13.46 -1.31
CA PRO A 55 11.68 13.28 -2.72
C PRO A 55 12.51 12.21 -3.42
N ASP A 56 13.62 11.81 -2.83
CA ASP A 56 14.56 10.82 -3.39
C ASP A 56 14.22 9.39 -2.94
N LEU A 57 13.25 9.21 -2.02
CA LEU A 57 12.86 7.88 -1.57
C LEU A 57 11.82 7.23 -2.47
N ASP A 58 12.05 5.97 -2.77
CA ASP A 58 11.05 5.07 -3.31
C ASP A 58 10.25 4.42 -2.17
N GLY A 59 8.93 4.28 -2.34
CA GLY A 59 8.12 3.66 -1.33
C GLY A 59 6.81 3.09 -1.84
N VAL A 60 6.17 2.32 -0.97
CA VAL A 60 4.80 1.86 -1.12
C VAL A 60 4.00 2.23 0.14
N PHE A 61 2.82 2.81 -0.05
CA PHE A 61 1.81 2.83 1.01
C PHE A 61 1.10 1.48 0.98
N HIS A 62 1.37 0.65 1.99
CA HIS A 62 0.75 -0.66 2.10
C HIS A 62 -0.69 -0.53 2.58
N CYS A 63 -1.55 -1.50 2.24
CA CYS A 63 -2.97 -1.53 2.59
C CYS A 63 -3.65 -0.16 2.37
N PHE A 64 -3.43 0.45 1.19
CA PHE A 64 -3.76 1.84 0.92
C PHE A 64 -5.25 2.13 1.12
N SER A 65 -5.56 3.04 2.04
CA SER A 65 -6.93 3.45 2.39
C SER A 65 -7.21 4.94 2.17
N GLY A 66 -6.25 5.67 1.60
CA GLY A 66 -6.33 7.09 1.30
C GLY A 66 -7.34 7.43 0.19
N SER A 67 -7.42 8.72 -0.16
CA SER A 67 -8.27 9.20 -1.26
C SER A 67 -7.59 9.09 -2.63
N ALA A 68 -8.38 9.25 -3.71
CA ALA A 68 -7.83 9.29 -5.07
C ALA A 68 -6.89 10.48 -5.28
N GLU A 69 -7.12 11.61 -4.60
CA GLU A 69 -6.23 12.76 -4.64
C GLU A 69 -4.89 12.46 -3.97
N MET A 70 -4.90 11.81 -2.80
CA MET A 70 -3.68 11.36 -2.12
C MET A 70 -2.94 10.33 -2.98
N ALA A 71 -3.65 9.36 -3.54
CA ALA A 71 -3.10 8.37 -4.47
C ALA A 71 -2.36 9.04 -5.63
N LYS A 72 -3.00 10.08 -6.23
CA LYS A 72 -2.41 10.85 -7.34
C LYS A 72 -1.11 11.54 -6.95
N LEU A 73 -1.07 12.16 -5.77
CA LEU A 73 0.16 12.83 -5.28
C LEU A 73 1.29 11.82 -5.07
N LEU A 74 0.99 10.60 -4.65
CA LEU A 74 1.96 9.54 -4.42
C LEU A 74 2.48 8.95 -5.74
N TRP A 75 1.60 8.46 -6.63
CA TRP A 75 2.06 7.80 -7.85
C TRP A 75 2.75 8.77 -8.84
N GLN A 76 2.38 10.05 -8.86
CA GLN A 76 3.08 11.07 -9.65
C GLN A 76 4.53 11.29 -9.21
N ARG A 77 4.87 10.91 -7.98
CA ARG A 77 6.22 10.93 -7.42
C ARG A 77 6.94 9.58 -7.53
N GLY A 78 6.35 8.62 -8.25
CA GLY A 78 6.93 7.30 -8.44
C GLY A 78 6.56 6.27 -7.37
N TRP A 79 5.83 6.66 -6.32
CA TRP A 79 5.44 5.76 -5.25
C TRP A 79 4.42 4.71 -5.70
N TYR A 80 4.47 3.55 -5.07
CA TYR A 80 3.52 2.46 -5.25
C TYR A 80 2.40 2.53 -4.23
N LEU A 81 1.27 1.90 -4.58
CA LEU A 81 0.14 1.70 -3.69
C LEU A 81 -0.13 0.21 -3.58
N GLY A 82 -0.14 -0.31 -2.35
CA GLY A 82 -0.41 -1.70 -2.04
C GLY A 82 -1.90 -1.91 -1.78
N PHE A 83 -2.45 -2.97 -2.36
CA PHE A 83 -3.84 -3.37 -2.15
C PHE A 83 -3.92 -4.84 -1.74
N ASP A 84 -4.78 -5.11 -0.76
CA ASP A 84 -4.93 -6.39 -0.09
C ASP A 84 -6.41 -6.83 0.03
N GLY A 85 -6.70 -7.81 0.86
CA GLY A 85 -8.04 -8.40 1.00
C GLY A 85 -9.22 -7.44 1.10
N PRO A 86 -9.14 -6.32 1.83
CA PRO A 86 -10.20 -5.31 1.93
C PRO A 86 -10.77 -4.81 0.61
N VAL A 87 -10.01 -4.79 -0.49
CA VAL A 87 -10.54 -4.34 -1.79
C VAL A 87 -11.62 -5.28 -2.35
N THR A 88 -11.68 -6.52 -1.85
CA THR A 88 -12.70 -7.49 -2.23
C THR A 88 -14.02 -7.33 -1.46
N TYR A 89 -14.06 -6.45 -0.44
CA TYR A 89 -15.22 -6.32 0.43
C TYR A 89 -16.32 -5.46 -0.22
N LYS A 90 -17.59 -5.74 0.15
CA LYS A 90 -18.75 -5.03 -0.40
C LYS A 90 -18.74 -3.52 -0.19
N ASN A 91 -18.05 -3.05 0.85
CA ASN A 91 -17.94 -1.63 1.20
C ASN A 91 -16.64 -0.98 0.71
N ALA A 92 -15.88 -1.63 -0.15
CA ALA A 92 -14.57 -1.17 -0.64
C ALA A 92 -14.64 -0.04 -1.69
N ARG A 93 -15.79 0.61 -1.87
CA ARG A 93 -16.06 1.56 -2.96
C ARG A 93 -14.91 2.57 -3.17
N LYS A 94 -14.42 3.18 -2.09
CA LYS A 94 -13.34 4.18 -2.16
C LYS A 94 -12.03 3.58 -2.69
N ALA A 95 -11.63 2.41 -2.19
CA ALA A 95 -10.43 1.73 -2.66
C ALA A 95 -10.54 1.30 -4.14
N LEU A 96 -11.73 0.88 -4.58
CA LEU A 96 -11.99 0.52 -5.98
C LEU A 96 -11.95 1.73 -6.92
N GLU A 97 -12.42 2.89 -6.49
CA GLU A 97 -12.27 4.16 -7.22
C GLU A 97 -10.79 4.55 -7.36
N VAL A 98 -10.00 4.33 -6.31
CA VAL A 98 -8.55 4.55 -6.34
C VAL A 98 -7.89 3.59 -7.32
N ILE A 99 -8.16 2.28 -7.23
CA ILE A 99 -7.61 1.28 -8.15
C ILE A 99 -7.89 1.66 -9.60
N ALA A 100 -9.10 2.08 -9.93
CA ALA A 100 -9.47 2.48 -11.29
C ALA A 100 -8.71 3.72 -11.81
N SER A 101 -8.16 4.54 -10.93
CA SER A 101 -7.49 5.81 -11.26
C SER A 101 -5.96 5.74 -11.25
N VAL A 102 -5.39 4.76 -10.57
CA VAL A 102 -3.93 4.61 -10.41
C VAL A 102 -3.35 3.88 -11.63
N PRO A 103 -2.22 4.36 -12.20
CA PRO A 103 -1.54 3.61 -13.24
C PRO A 103 -1.16 2.21 -12.78
N LEU A 104 -1.41 1.20 -13.60
CA LEU A 104 -1.21 -0.19 -13.22
C LEU A 104 0.24 -0.52 -12.85
N ASP A 105 1.21 0.20 -13.43
CA ASP A 105 2.63 0.08 -13.11
C ASP A 105 3.02 0.69 -11.74
N ARG A 106 2.04 1.21 -11.00
CA ARG A 106 2.17 1.73 -9.63
C ARG A 106 1.33 0.95 -8.61
N ILE A 107 0.72 -0.15 -9.00
CA ILE A 107 -0.05 -1.03 -8.13
C ILE A 107 0.82 -2.20 -7.67
N LEU A 108 0.82 -2.48 -6.37
CA LEU A 108 1.24 -3.73 -5.78
C LEU A 108 0.04 -4.45 -5.18
N ILE A 109 0.06 -5.77 -5.20
CA ILE A 109 -0.90 -6.60 -4.46
C ILE A 109 -0.20 -7.31 -3.32
N GLU A 110 -0.87 -7.42 -2.20
CA GLU A 110 -0.31 -7.97 -0.97
C GLU A 110 -1.38 -8.73 -0.17
N SER A 111 -0.97 -9.52 0.79
CA SER A 111 -1.91 -10.37 1.54
C SER A 111 -2.23 -9.88 2.93
N ASP A 112 -1.28 -9.23 3.59
CA ASP A 112 -1.33 -8.88 5.02
C ASP A 112 -1.62 -10.10 5.94
N ALA A 113 -1.28 -11.29 5.46
CA ALA A 113 -1.51 -12.53 6.21
C ALA A 113 -0.78 -12.51 7.56
N PRO A 114 -1.44 -12.95 8.65
CA PRO A 114 -2.66 -13.75 8.72
C PRO A 114 -3.97 -12.94 8.83
N TYR A 115 -3.94 -11.65 8.59
CA TYR A 115 -5.07 -10.72 8.70
C TYR A 115 -5.73 -10.45 7.35
N LEU A 116 -6.82 -9.70 7.35
CA LEU A 116 -7.46 -9.08 6.18
C LEU A 116 -7.81 -10.05 5.03
N SER A 117 -8.29 -11.25 5.37
CA SER A 117 -8.66 -12.28 4.38
C SER A 117 -9.62 -11.75 3.31
N PRO A 118 -9.33 -11.99 2.01
CA PRO A 118 -10.22 -11.58 0.93
C PRO A 118 -11.53 -12.38 0.93
N VAL A 119 -12.56 -11.87 0.24
CA VAL A 119 -13.76 -12.65 -0.07
C VAL A 119 -13.37 -13.76 -1.08
N PRO A 120 -13.88 -15.02 -0.90
CA PRO A 120 -14.94 -15.46 0.02
C PRO A 120 -14.48 -15.84 1.44
N HIS A 121 -13.20 -15.76 1.75
CA HIS A 121 -12.59 -16.26 2.98
C HIS A 121 -12.62 -15.27 4.16
N ARG A 122 -13.44 -14.24 4.07
CA ARG A 122 -13.53 -13.23 5.13
C ARG A 122 -13.91 -13.86 6.48
N GLY A 123 -13.05 -13.59 7.50
CA GLY A 123 -13.21 -14.16 8.84
C GLY A 123 -12.39 -15.43 9.09
N GLU A 124 -11.76 -15.99 8.08
CA GLU A 124 -10.76 -17.05 8.21
C GLU A 124 -9.36 -16.44 8.42
N ARG A 125 -8.41 -17.27 8.83
CA ARG A 125 -7.00 -16.86 8.91
C ARG A 125 -6.44 -16.72 7.49
N ASN A 126 -6.00 -15.51 7.12
CA ASN A 126 -5.53 -15.21 5.77
C ASN A 126 -4.27 -16.01 5.38
N ARG A 127 -4.12 -16.24 4.07
CA ARG A 127 -3.06 -17.02 3.44
C ARG A 127 -2.65 -16.35 2.12
N SER A 128 -1.37 -16.45 1.78
CA SER A 128 -0.83 -15.80 0.57
C SER A 128 -1.37 -16.40 -0.74
N ASP A 129 -1.84 -17.65 -0.74
CA ASP A 129 -2.44 -18.30 -1.92
C ASP A 129 -3.84 -17.76 -2.29
N TRP A 130 -4.44 -16.92 -1.43
CA TRP A 130 -5.68 -16.20 -1.75
C TRP A 130 -5.46 -14.83 -2.41
N LEU A 131 -4.22 -14.50 -2.71
CA LEU A 131 -3.84 -13.24 -3.36
C LEU A 131 -4.48 -13.07 -4.74
N SER A 132 -4.80 -14.18 -5.42
CA SER A 132 -5.52 -14.19 -6.70
C SER A 132 -6.85 -13.42 -6.65
N ALA A 133 -7.58 -13.47 -5.52
CA ALA A 133 -8.83 -12.71 -5.35
C ALA A 133 -8.61 -11.19 -5.37
N VAL A 134 -7.46 -10.73 -4.88
CA VAL A 134 -7.06 -9.32 -4.96
C VAL A 134 -6.69 -8.97 -6.40
N ALA A 135 -5.90 -9.81 -7.08
CA ALA A 135 -5.52 -9.65 -8.48
C ALA A 135 -6.75 -9.57 -9.40
N GLU A 136 -7.72 -10.46 -9.23
CA GLU A 136 -9.00 -10.44 -9.96
C GLU A 136 -9.77 -9.12 -9.75
N THR A 137 -9.73 -8.60 -8.53
CA THR A 137 -10.40 -7.34 -8.21
C THR A 137 -9.70 -6.16 -8.89
N VAL A 138 -8.38 -6.11 -8.86
CA VAL A 138 -7.57 -5.10 -9.57
C VAL A 138 -7.83 -5.20 -11.08
N ALA A 139 -7.75 -6.40 -11.65
CA ALA A 139 -7.99 -6.65 -13.07
C ALA A 139 -9.34 -6.08 -13.54
N ARG A 140 -10.40 -6.41 -12.80
CA ARG A 140 -11.77 -5.95 -13.11
C ARG A 140 -11.88 -4.43 -13.16
N HIS A 141 -11.23 -3.70 -12.26
CA HIS A 141 -11.31 -2.24 -12.19
C HIS A 141 -10.32 -1.53 -13.10
N GLN A 142 -9.29 -2.22 -13.54
CA GLN A 142 -8.34 -1.76 -14.55
C GLN A 142 -8.76 -2.14 -15.99
N GLY A 143 -9.78 -2.99 -16.14
CA GLY A 143 -10.29 -3.41 -17.45
C GLY A 143 -9.35 -4.37 -18.22
N ILE A 144 -8.62 -5.22 -17.51
CA ILE A 144 -7.67 -6.19 -18.02
C ILE A 144 -8.00 -7.61 -17.55
N SER A 145 -7.26 -8.63 -18.01
CA SER A 145 -7.43 -9.99 -17.51
C SER A 145 -6.76 -10.18 -16.12
N PRO A 146 -7.21 -11.14 -15.31
CA PRO A 146 -6.55 -11.49 -14.05
C PRO A 146 -5.07 -11.87 -14.24
N GLU A 147 -4.75 -12.65 -15.26
CA GLU A 147 -3.40 -13.09 -15.57
C GLU A 147 -2.49 -11.89 -15.91
N GLU A 148 -3.02 -10.91 -16.65
CA GLU A 148 -2.29 -9.68 -16.96
C GLU A 148 -2.05 -8.83 -15.69
N ALA A 149 -3.03 -8.75 -14.80
CA ALA A 149 -2.87 -8.05 -13.52
C ALA A 149 -1.82 -8.72 -12.65
N GLU A 150 -1.84 -10.06 -12.53
CA GLU A 150 -0.84 -10.83 -11.79
C GLU A 150 0.57 -10.60 -12.35
N ASP A 151 0.75 -10.71 -13.67
CA ASP A 151 2.05 -10.54 -14.31
C ASP A 151 2.60 -9.11 -14.14
N ILE A 152 1.77 -8.07 -14.28
CA ILE A 152 2.21 -6.69 -14.13
C ILE A 152 2.53 -6.39 -12.66
N THR A 153 1.67 -6.77 -11.71
CA THR A 153 1.91 -6.51 -10.29
C THR A 153 3.09 -7.32 -9.77
N PHE A 154 3.33 -8.53 -10.27
CA PHE A 154 4.54 -9.30 -9.97
C PHE A 154 5.80 -8.57 -10.47
N ARG A 155 5.80 -8.07 -11.71
CA ARG A 155 6.92 -7.27 -12.24
C ARG A 155 7.13 -5.96 -11.47
N ASN A 156 6.05 -5.32 -11.03
CA ASN A 156 6.12 -4.15 -10.16
C ASN A 156 6.79 -4.49 -8.82
N GLY A 157 6.40 -5.61 -8.19
CA GLY A 157 7.02 -6.10 -6.97
C GLY A 157 8.51 -6.36 -7.13
N LYS A 158 8.90 -7.08 -8.20
CA LYS A 158 10.32 -7.30 -8.52
C LYS A 158 11.09 -5.99 -8.66
N ARG A 159 10.52 -5.02 -9.35
CA ARG A 159 11.14 -3.71 -9.53
C ARG A 159 11.27 -2.96 -8.19
N PHE A 160 10.19 -2.90 -7.42
CA PHE A 160 10.15 -2.21 -6.14
C PHE A 160 11.15 -2.79 -5.12
N TYR A 161 11.18 -4.12 -5.00
CA TYR A 161 12.11 -4.81 -4.08
C TYR A 161 13.51 -5.04 -4.67
N ARG A 162 13.77 -4.55 -5.89
CA ARG A 162 15.06 -4.72 -6.60
C ARG A 162 15.48 -6.19 -6.70
N ILE A 163 14.51 -7.10 -6.91
CA ILE A 163 14.73 -8.54 -7.07
C ILE A 163 15.06 -8.83 -8.54
N PRO A 164 16.15 -9.57 -8.84
CA PRO A 164 16.57 -9.89 -10.21
C PRO A 164 15.58 -10.79 -10.97
#